data_4609f0ec0401069745a62dd4c02e748c
#
_entry.id   4609f0ec0401069745a62dd4c02e748c
#
_cell.length_a   1.000
_cell.length_b   1.000
_cell.length_c   1.000
_cell.angle_alpha   90.00
_cell.angle_beta   90.00
_cell.angle_gamma   90.00
#
_symmetry.space_group_name_H-M   'P 1'
#
loop_
_entity.id
_entity.type
_entity.pdbx_description
1 polymer ?
#
loop_
_entity_poly.entity_id
_entity_poly.type
_entity_poly.pdbx_seq_one_letter_code
_entity_poly.pdbx_strand_id
1 'polypeptide(L)'
;MERLDKVLSNLGYGTRKEIKQVVKKGFVTVNDEKVKDSGLQIDPEKDTIVINGEKVEYKKYIYLMMNKPAGVISATYDKRDETVIDLLYMEDQVFEPFPVGRLDKDTVGLLLLTNDGDLNHKLISPKYHVDKVYYAEINAPITEKDIKAFENGVTLDDGYKCMSAKLKVIENLEDSSRVEVTVQEGKYHQVKRMFEARGKKVVYLKRTSFGNLPLDENLEEGEYKELSESELAVLYKNF
;
A
#
# COMPACT_ATOMS: atom_id res chain seq x y z
N MET A 1 -4.85 -24.95 -10.09
CA MET A 1 -5.98 -25.13 -11.03
C MET A 1 -7.15 -24.30 -10.55
N GLU A 2 -7.66 -23.43 -11.43
CA GLU A 2 -8.82 -22.57 -11.17
C GLU A 2 -9.82 -22.65 -12.31
N ARG A 3 -11.09 -22.28 -12.03
CA ARG A 3 -12.10 -22.25 -13.09
C ARG A 3 -11.84 -21.08 -14.04
N LEU A 4 -11.91 -21.33 -15.34
CA LEU A 4 -11.72 -20.33 -16.40
C LEU A 4 -12.66 -19.12 -16.24
N ASP A 5 -13.95 -19.35 -15.93
CA ASP A 5 -14.90 -18.25 -15.71
C ASP A 5 -14.57 -17.39 -14.51
N LYS A 6 -13.98 -17.96 -13.46
CA LYS A 6 -13.53 -17.23 -12.28
C LYS A 6 -12.29 -16.40 -12.63
N VAL A 7 -11.30 -17.00 -13.29
CA VAL A 7 -10.06 -16.31 -13.68
C VAL A 7 -10.35 -15.10 -14.58
N LEU A 8 -11.12 -15.29 -15.64
CA LEU A 8 -11.46 -14.21 -16.55
C LEU A 8 -12.31 -13.12 -15.88
N SER A 9 -13.20 -13.50 -14.95
CA SER A 9 -14.00 -12.52 -14.20
C SER A 9 -13.14 -11.70 -13.25
N ASN A 10 -12.19 -12.34 -12.56
CA ASN A 10 -11.26 -11.66 -11.66
C ASN A 10 -10.28 -10.74 -12.41
N LEU A 11 -10.06 -10.96 -13.69
CA LEU A 11 -9.23 -10.11 -14.56
C LEU A 11 -10.06 -9.02 -15.28
N GLY A 12 -11.34 -8.86 -14.92
CA GLY A 12 -12.17 -7.77 -15.44
C GLY A 12 -12.78 -7.99 -16.83
N TYR A 13 -12.66 -9.20 -17.41
CA TYR A 13 -13.26 -9.51 -18.73
C TYR A 13 -14.78 -9.62 -18.72
N GLY A 14 -15.43 -9.39 -17.58
CA GLY A 14 -16.87 -9.39 -17.37
C GLY A 14 -17.31 -10.31 -16.22
N THR A 15 -18.62 -10.31 -15.96
CA THR A 15 -19.21 -11.21 -14.97
C THR A 15 -19.08 -12.66 -15.42
N ARG A 16 -19.10 -13.61 -14.49
CA ARG A 16 -19.10 -15.05 -14.82
C ARG A 16 -20.22 -15.45 -15.79
N LYS A 17 -21.36 -14.75 -15.75
CA LYS A 17 -22.48 -14.98 -16.67
C LYS A 17 -22.14 -14.52 -18.10
N GLU A 18 -21.50 -13.38 -18.24
CA GLU A 18 -21.03 -12.84 -19.53
C GLU A 18 -19.91 -13.71 -20.10
N ILE A 19 -18.93 -14.08 -19.29
CA ILE A 19 -17.87 -15.02 -19.70
C ILE A 19 -18.45 -16.33 -20.23
N LYS A 20 -19.47 -16.89 -19.57
CA LYS A 20 -20.17 -18.09 -20.04
C LYS A 20 -20.78 -17.88 -21.43
N GLN A 21 -21.28 -16.68 -21.75
CA GLN A 21 -21.82 -16.39 -23.08
C GLN A 21 -20.69 -16.29 -24.12
N VAL A 22 -19.58 -15.66 -23.78
CA VAL A 22 -18.42 -15.50 -24.67
C VAL A 22 -17.81 -16.88 -24.99
N VAL A 23 -17.68 -17.76 -23.99
CA VAL A 23 -17.23 -19.16 -24.17
C VAL A 23 -18.19 -19.93 -25.09
N LYS A 24 -19.51 -19.82 -24.88
CA LYS A 24 -20.52 -20.48 -25.74
C LYS A 24 -20.44 -20.03 -27.19
N LYS A 25 -20.09 -18.77 -27.45
CA LYS A 25 -19.92 -18.23 -28.80
C LYS A 25 -18.60 -18.65 -29.45
N GLY A 26 -17.72 -19.35 -28.73
CA GLY A 26 -16.45 -19.85 -29.25
C GLY A 26 -15.34 -18.81 -29.34
N PHE A 27 -15.44 -17.70 -28.57
CA PHE A 27 -14.45 -16.62 -28.55
C PHE A 27 -13.35 -16.81 -27.49
N VAL A 28 -13.29 -17.94 -26.83
CA VAL A 28 -12.25 -18.27 -25.86
C VAL A 28 -11.51 -19.53 -26.28
N THR A 29 -10.19 -19.46 -26.25
CA THR A 29 -9.29 -20.62 -26.42
C THR A 29 -8.41 -20.76 -25.19
N VAL A 30 -8.02 -22.01 -24.89
CA VAL A 30 -7.00 -22.35 -23.91
C VAL A 30 -6.03 -23.29 -24.61
N ASN A 31 -4.73 -22.92 -24.64
CA ASN A 31 -3.69 -23.65 -25.35
C ASN A 31 -4.07 -23.95 -26.83
N ASP A 32 -4.56 -22.90 -27.51
CA ASP A 32 -5.03 -22.91 -28.90
C ASP A 32 -6.31 -23.75 -29.16
N GLU A 33 -6.84 -24.44 -28.18
CA GLU A 33 -8.07 -25.22 -28.30
C GLU A 33 -9.31 -24.40 -27.91
N LYS A 34 -10.39 -24.45 -28.71
CA LYS A 34 -11.65 -23.76 -28.40
C LYS A 34 -12.32 -24.39 -27.16
N VAL A 35 -12.59 -23.56 -26.19
CA VAL A 35 -13.28 -23.95 -24.96
C VAL A 35 -14.79 -23.95 -25.18
N LYS A 36 -15.46 -24.99 -24.68
CA LYS A 36 -16.94 -25.14 -24.70
C LYS A 36 -17.58 -25.02 -23.33
N ASP A 37 -16.80 -25.28 -22.27
CA ASP A 37 -17.23 -25.18 -20.89
C ASP A 37 -16.48 -24.07 -20.15
N SER A 38 -17.21 -23.07 -19.70
CA SER A 38 -16.64 -21.96 -18.90
C SER A 38 -16.13 -22.40 -17.51
N GLY A 39 -16.51 -23.61 -17.08
CA GLY A 39 -16.06 -24.24 -15.84
C GLY A 39 -14.76 -25.02 -15.97
N LEU A 40 -14.13 -25.05 -17.16
CA LEU A 40 -12.86 -25.71 -17.39
C LEU A 40 -11.85 -25.34 -16.31
N GLN A 41 -11.18 -26.35 -15.74
CA GLN A 41 -10.09 -26.15 -14.79
C GLN A 41 -8.79 -25.86 -15.54
N ILE A 42 -8.20 -24.73 -15.29
CA ILE A 42 -6.98 -24.25 -15.94
C ILE A 42 -5.89 -23.97 -14.89
N ASP A 43 -4.64 -23.97 -15.33
CA ASP A 43 -3.52 -23.41 -14.59
C ASP A 43 -3.21 -22.03 -15.20
N PRO A 44 -3.70 -20.92 -14.61
CA PRO A 44 -3.57 -19.61 -15.25
C PRO A 44 -2.14 -19.11 -15.34
N GLU A 45 -1.19 -19.72 -14.60
CA GLU A 45 0.23 -19.39 -14.70
C GLU A 45 0.93 -20.11 -15.86
N LYS A 46 0.34 -21.19 -16.39
CA LYS A 46 0.95 -22.02 -17.44
C LYS A 46 0.14 -22.04 -18.73
N ASP A 47 -1.19 -22.04 -18.60
CA ASP A 47 -2.07 -22.15 -19.75
C ASP A 47 -2.16 -20.79 -20.49
N THR A 48 -2.04 -20.85 -21.81
CA THR A 48 -2.26 -19.68 -22.66
C THR A 48 -3.75 -19.51 -22.92
N ILE A 49 -4.33 -18.45 -22.38
CA ILE A 49 -5.75 -18.10 -22.56
C ILE A 49 -5.85 -16.97 -23.58
N VAL A 50 -6.77 -17.12 -24.53
CA VAL A 50 -7.10 -16.08 -25.52
C VAL A 50 -8.60 -15.81 -25.45
N ILE A 51 -9.03 -14.55 -25.37
CA ILE A 51 -10.41 -14.11 -25.40
C ILE A 51 -10.60 -13.04 -26.48
N ASN A 52 -11.58 -13.20 -27.36
CA ASN A 52 -11.84 -12.31 -28.50
C ASN A 52 -10.60 -12.07 -29.41
N GLY A 53 -9.67 -13.01 -29.47
CA GLY A 53 -8.43 -12.90 -30.25
C GLY A 53 -7.26 -12.23 -29.50
N GLU A 54 -7.46 -11.76 -28.27
CA GLU A 54 -6.44 -11.15 -27.45
C GLU A 54 -5.95 -12.13 -26.37
N LYS A 55 -4.61 -12.21 -26.19
CA LYS A 55 -4.01 -13.04 -25.14
C LYS A 55 -4.28 -12.41 -23.79
N VAL A 56 -4.81 -13.23 -22.86
CA VAL A 56 -5.02 -12.83 -21.48
C VAL A 56 -3.69 -12.83 -20.75
N GLU A 57 -3.32 -11.72 -20.21
CA GLU A 57 -2.20 -11.62 -19.27
C GLU A 57 -2.71 -11.96 -17.87
N TYR A 58 -2.32 -13.12 -17.36
CA TYR A 58 -2.71 -13.53 -16.02
C TYR A 58 -1.87 -12.79 -14.98
N LYS A 59 -2.56 -12.12 -14.09
CA LYS A 59 -1.98 -11.40 -12.97
C LYS A 59 -2.70 -11.85 -11.69
N LYS A 60 -1.99 -12.58 -10.85
CA LYS A 60 -2.54 -13.07 -9.58
C LYS A 60 -2.59 -11.97 -8.52
N TYR A 61 -1.54 -11.17 -8.46
CA TYR A 61 -1.38 -10.10 -7.49
C TYR A 61 -1.16 -8.77 -8.19
N ILE A 62 -1.69 -7.72 -7.58
CA ILE A 62 -1.41 -6.34 -7.97
C ILE A 62 -0.62 -5.67 -6.83
N TYR A 63 0.32 -4.83 -7.19
CA TYR A 63 1.16 -4.09 -6.25
C TYR A 63 1.21 -2.63 -6.68
N LEU A 64 0.51 -1.78 -5.95
CA LEU A 64 0.39 -0.37 -6.29
C LEU A 64 1.12 0.49 -5.26
N MET A 65 1.83 1.51 -5.73
CA MET A 65 2.36 2.61 -4.95
C MET A 65 1.45 3.81 -5.15
N MET A 66 0.87 4.33 -4.09
CA MET A 66 0.07 5.54 -4.10
C MET A 66 0.76 6.63 -3.29
N ASN A 67 0.79 7.86 -3.81
CA ASN A 67 1.04 9.05 -3.01
C ASN A 67 -0.31 9.49 -2.41
N LYS A 68 -0.67 8.90 -1.26
CA LYS A 68 -1.96 9.12 -0.61
C LYS A 68 -2.16 10.61 -0.31
N PRO A 69 -3.28 11.22 -0.75
CA PRO A 69 -3.59 12.60 -0.41
C PRO A 69 -4.17 12.72 1.01
N ALA A 70 -4.18 13.95 1.54
CA ALA A 70 -4.95 14.27 2.75
C ALA A 70 -6.46 14.19 2.48
N GLY A 71 -7.25 13.93 3.53
CA GLY A 71 -8.71 13.87 3.44
C GLY A 71 -9.28 12.49 3.14
N VAL A 72 -8.48 11.56 2.62
CA VAL A 72 -8.86 10.18 2.26
C VAL A 72 -8.40 9.20 3.32
N ILE A 73 -9.21 8.18 3.63
CA ILE A 73 -8.89 7.17 4.63
C ILE A 73 -8.28 5.89 4.02
N SER A 74 -7.39 5.24 4.76
CA SER A 74 -6.76 3.97 4.40
C SER A 74 -7.70 2.79 4.74
N ALA A 75 -8.76 2.63 3.97
CA ALA A 75 -9.75 1.57 4.10
C ALA A 75 -10.14 1.03 2.71
N THR A 76 -10.74 -0.15 2.67
CA THR A 76 -11.28 -0.73 1.43
C THR A 76 -12.69 -0.22 1.12
N TYR A 77 -13.42 0.19 2.13
CA TYR A 77 -14.75 0.76 2.02
C TYR A 77 -15.10 1.56 3.27
N ASP A 78 -15.80 2.67 3.09
CA ASP A 78 -16.46 3.42 4.16
C ASP A 78 -17.79 4.01 3.66
N LYS A 79 -18.71 4.32 4.58
CA LYS A 79 -20.03 4.89 4.23
C LYS A 79 -20.04 6.40 4.12
N ARG A 80 -19.05 7.08 4.66
CA ARG A 80 -19.03 8.54 4.85
C ARG A 80 -17.78 9.17 4.27
N ASP A 81 -16.65 8.49 4.40
CA ASP A 81 -15.36 9.01 3.99
C ASP A 81 -14.90 8.33 2.69
N GLU A 82 -14.31 9.10 1.80
CA GLU A 82 -13.62 8.61 0.62
C GLU A 82 -12.42 7.76 1.03
N THR A 83 -12.28 6.61 0.39
CA THR A 83 -11.22 5.64 0.68
C THR A 83 -10.13 5.66 -0.39
N VAL A 84 -8.97 5.11 -0.06
CA VAL A 84 -7.87 4.96 -1.04
C VAL A 84 -8.23 4.05 -2.21
N ILE A 85 -9.25 3.18 -2.07
CA ILE A 85 -9.74 2.33 -3.17
C ILE A 85 -10.60 3.14 -4.15
N ASP A 86 -11.34 4.13 -3.66
CA ASP A 86 -12.17 4.99 -4.52
C ASP A 86 -11.32 5.83 -5.50
N LEU A 87 -10.03 6.03 -5.21
CA LEU A 87 -9.08 6.71 -6.07
C LEU A 87 -8.51 5.83 -7.19
N LEU A 88 -8.74 4.53 -7.17
CA LEU A 88 -8.21 3.60 -8.17
C LEU A 88 -9.11 3.56 -9.41
N TYR A 89 -8.51 3.28 -10.58
CA TYR A 89 -9.27 2.94 -11.77
C TYR A 89 -9.98 1.60 -11.59
N MET A 90 -11.12 1.43 -12.27
CA MET A 90 -11.95 0.23 -12.15
C MET A 90 -11.17 -1.05 -12.49
N GLU A 91 -10.26 -1.00 -13.44
CA GLU A 91 -9.39 -2.11 -13.84
C GLU A 91 -8.48 -2.61 -12.73
N ASP A 92 -8.07 -1.74 -11.80
CA ASP A 92 -7.27 -2.12 -10.64
C ASP A 92 -8.14 -2.52 -9.45
N GLN A 93 -9.34 -1.93 -9.31
CA GLN A 93 -10.29 -2.30 -8.26
C GLN A 93 -10.78 -3.75 -8.40
N VAL A 94 -10.82 -4.31 -9.63
CA VAL A 94 -11.21 -5.70 -9.90
C VAL A 94 -10.34 -6.72 -9.14
N PHE A 95 -9.08 -6.36 -8.86
CA PHE A 95 -8.18 -7.20 -8.07
C PHE A 95 -8.48 -7.17 -6.56
N GLU A 96 -9.45 -6.38 -6.13
CA GLU A 96 -9.82 -6.20 -4.72
C GLU A 96 -8.62 -5.86 -3.81
N PRO A 97 -7.78 -4.88 -4.19
CA PRO A 97 -6.62 -4.52 -3.37
C PRO A 97 -7.05 -3.90 -2.04
N PHE A 98 -6.18 -4.03 -1.06
CA PHE A 98 -6.31 -3.40 0.25
C PHE A 98 -5.02 -2.66 0.62
N PRO A 99 -5.10 -1.64 1.47
CA PRO A 99 -3.92 -0.88 1.89
C PRO A 99 -3.01 -1.71 2.80
N VAL A 100 -1.70 -1.64 2.56
CA VAL A 100 -0.65 -2.24 3.39
C VAL A 100 -0.38 -1.33 4.59
N GLY A 101 -1.00 -1.68 5.71
CA GLY A 101 -1.08 -0.80 6.86
C GLY A 101 -1.99 0.41 6.59
N ARG A 102 -1.87 1.41 7.45
CA ARG A 102 -2.72 2.61 7.37
C ARG A 102 -1.92 3.88 7.57
N LEU A 103 -2.31 4.92 6.85
CA LEU A 103 -1.99 6.31 7.14
C LEU A 103 -3.26 7.00 7.65
N ASP A 104 -3.10 7.93 8.57
CA ASP A 104 -4.21 8.74 9.08
C ASP A 104 -4.85 9.55 7.95
N LYS A 105 -6.08 10.04 8.15
CA LYS A 105 -6.82 10.82 7.15
C LYS A 105 -6.06 12.07 6.68
N ASP A 106 -5.35 12.71 7.58
CA ASP A 106 -4.54 13.93 7.33
C ASP A 106 -3.06 13.63 7.03
N THR A 107 -2.63 12.38 7.09
CA THR A 107 -1.27 11.96 6.75
C THR A 107 -1.19 11.61 5.27
N VAL A 108 -0.18 12.09 4.59
CA VAL A 108 0.02 11.91 3.15
C VAL A 108 1.21 10.99 2.83
N GLY A 109 1.43 10.72 1.56
CA GLY A 109 2.63 10.06 1.05
C GLY A 109 2.45 8.58 0.77
N LEU A 110 3.55 7.84 0.81
CA LEU A 110 3.63 6.46 0.35
C LEU A 110 2.66 5.54 1.07
N LEU A 111 1.68 5.04 0.34
CA LEU A 111 0.82 3.94 0.73
C LEU A 111 0.89 2.84 -0.34
N LEU A 112 1.15 1.62 0.09
CA LEU A 112 1.09 0.46 -0.79
C LEU A 112 -0.32 -0.15 -0.76
N LEU A 113 -0.81 -0.60 -1.93
CA LEU A 113 -2.04 -1.37 -2.03
C LEU A 113 -1.76 -2.67 -2.78
N THR A 114 -2.33 -3.76 -2.32
CA THR A 114 -2.15 -5.09 -2.92
C THR A 114 -3.26 -6.03 -2.50
N ASN A 115 -3.46 -7.11 -3.24
CA ASN A 115 -4.26 -8.27 -2.82
C ASN A 115 -3.39 -9.44 -2.32
N ASP A 116 -2.06 -9.24 -2.17
CA ASP A 116 -1.12 -10.22 -1.61
C ASP A 116 -1.10 -10.13 -0.07
N GLY A 117 -1.87 -11.00 0.58
CA GLY A 117 -1.96 -11.05 2.05
C GLY A 117 -0.66 -11.46 2.73
N ASP A 118 0.16 -12.30 2.08
CA ASP A 118 1.42 -12.77 2.66
C ASP A 118 2.46 -11.64 2.69
N LEU A 119 2.57 -10.89 1.59
CA LEU A 119 3.43 -9.71 1.54
C LEU A 119 2.97 -8.64 2.54
N ASN A 120 1.67 -8.36 2.58
CA ASN A 120 1.10 -7.43 3.55
C ASN A 120 1.47 -7.80 4.99
N HIS A 121 1.24 -9.07 5.37
CA HIS A 121 1.57 -9.54 6.72
C HIS A 121 3.05 -9.34 7.07
N LYS A 122 3.95 -9.61 6.14
CA LYS A 122 5.40 -9.39 6.35
C LYS A 122 5.72 -7.91 6.53
N LEU A 123 5.17 -7.05 5.69
CA LEU A 123 5.47 -5.61 5.71
C LEU A 123 4.96 -4.90 6.98
N ILE A 124 3.78 -5.28 7.50
CA ILE A 124 3.19 -4.61 8.67
C ILE A 124 3.54 -5.26 10.01
N SER A 125 3.98 -6.51 10.01
CA SER A 125 4.29 -7.24 11.25
C SER A 125 5.53 -6.66 11.94
N PRO A 126 5.44 -6.34 13.24
CA PRO A 126 6.57 -5.84 14.01
C PRO A 126 7.78 -6.80 14.02
N LYS A 127 7.55 -8.10 13.78
CA LYS A 127 8.59 -9.14 13.74
C LYS A 127 9.68 -8.85 12.69
N TYR A 128 9.32 -8.24 11.59
CA TYR A 128 10.25 -8.00 10.47
C TYR A 128 10.95 -6.65 10.54
N HIS A 129 10.61 -5.80 11.52
CA HIS A 129 11.25 -4.50 11.75
C HIS A 129 11.35 -3.63 10.50
N VAL A 130 10.33 -3.67 9.64
CA VAL A 130 10.33 -2.88 8.39
C VAL A 130 10.21 -1.41 8.72
N ASP A 131 11.22 -0.64 8.31
CA ASP A 131 11.30 0.79 8.55
C ASP A 131 10.17 1.55 7.83
N LYS A 132 9.59 2.55 8.47
CA LYS A 132 8.69 3.54 7.88
C LYS A 132 9.31 4.89 8.12
N VAL A 133 9.68 5.57 7.05
CA VAL A 133 10.32 6.88 7.13
C VAL A 133 9.28 7.95 6.85
N TYR A 134 9.25 8.95 7.72
CA TYR A 134 8.34 10.08 7.62
C TYR A 134 9.11 11.39 7.60
N TYR A 135 8.76 12.27 6.68
CA TYR A 135 9.02 13.68 6.79
C TYR A 135 7.93 14.32 7.65
N ALA A 136 8.32 15.16 8.61
CA ALA A 136 7.37 15.86 9.47
C ALA A 136 7.77 17.33 9.68
N GLU A 137 6.75 18.19 9.72
CA GLU A 137 6.88 19.57 10.17
C GLU A 137 6.34 19.69 11.59
N ILE A 138 7.11 20.29 12.46
CA ILE A 138 6.85 20.38 13.91
C ILE A 138 6.73 21.84 14.30
N ASN A 139 5.79 22.19 15.16
CA ASN A 139 5.52 23.55 15.66
C ASN A 139 6.49 24.04 16.74
N ALA A 140 7.67 23.46 16.83
CA ALA A 140 8.69 23.82 17.80
C ALA A 140 10.07 23.34 17.34
N PRO A 141 11.18 23.93 17.82
CA PRO A 141 12.51 23.40 17.57
C PRO A 141 12.72 22.05 18.25
N ILE A 142 13.52 21.19 17.61
CA ILE A 142 13.93 19.90 18.15
C ILE A 142 15.23 20.06 18.92
N THR A 143 15.30 19.44 20.09
CA THR A 143 16.46 19.46 20.99
C THR A 143 17.13 18.09 21.04
N GLU A 144 18.38 18.05 21.50
CA GLU A 144 19.11 16.81 21.79
C GLU A 144 18.34 15.88 22.76
N LYS A 145 17.55 16.46 23.68
CA LYS A 145 16.70 15.67 24.60
C LYS A 145 15.57 14.96 23.87
N ASP A 146 15.06 15.53 22.79
CA ASP A 146 14.02 14.91 21.96
C ASP A 146 14.62 13.77 21.15
N ILE A 147 15.78 13.97 20.53
CA ILE A 147 16.49 12.93 19.76
C ILE A 147 16.75 11.72 20.66
N LYS A 148 17.34 11.94 21.85
CA LYS A 148 17.60 10.88 22.82
C LYS A 148 16.33 10.17 23.32
N ALA A 149 15.22 10.91 23.46
CA ALA A 149 13.94 10.31 23.84
C ALA A 149 13.42 9.36 22.77
N PHE A 150 13.52 9.74 21.49
CA PHE A 150 13.15 8.88 20.36
C PHE A 150 14.02 7.64 20.30
N GLU A 151 15.33 7.77 20.42
CA GLU A 151 16.29 6.65 20.46
C GLU A 151 16.00 5.66 21.58
N ASN A 152 15.57 6.13 22.76
CA ASN A 152 15.26 5.30 23.91
C ASN A 152 13.82 4.73 23.91
N GLY A 153 13.00 5.13 22.93
CA GLY A 153 11.58 4.82 22.86
C GLY A 153 10.76 5.75 23.74
N VAL A 154 9.92 6.57 23.09
CA VAL A 154 9.01 7.50 23.76
C VAL A 154 7.86 6.73 24.42
N THR A 155 7.48 7.10 25.64
CA THR A 155 6.28 6.60 26.30
C THR A 155 5.10 7.49 25.91
N LEU A 156 4.06 6.90 25.35
CA LEU A 156 2.84 7.59 24.91
C LEU A 156 1.92 7.89 26.09
N ASP A 157 0.87 8.67 25.84
CA ASP A 157 -0.15 9.10 26.79
C ASP A 157 -0.92 7.95 27.45
N ASP A 158 -1.05 6.80 26.74
CA ASP A 158 -1.69 5.57 27.26
C ASP A 158 -0.70 4.65 28.04
N GLY A 159 0.52 5.09 28.26
CA GLY A 159 1.58 4.32 28.92
C GLY A 159 2.35 3.34 28.02
N TYR A 160 1.99 3.24 26.72
CA TYR A 160 2.72 2.40 25.78
C TYR A 160 4.12 2.97 25.54
N LYS A 161 5.16 2.15 25.76
CA LYS A 161 6.54 2.50 25.41
C LYS A 161 6.82 2.06 23.97
N CYS A 162 7.02 3.03 23.09
CA CYS A 162 7.40 2.79 21.71
C CYS A 162 8.77 2.09 21.59
N MET A 163 8.96 1.39 20.49
CA MET A 163 10.28 0.94 20.10
C MET A 163 11.22 2.14 19.87
N SER A 164 12.52 1.89 19.88
CA SER A 164 13.52 2.89 19.46
C SER A 164 13.19 3.43 18.08
N ALA A 165 13.27 4.74 17.92
CA ALA A 165 13.03 5.43 16.66
C ALA A 165 14.19 6.38 16.35
N LYS A 166 14.49 6.60 15.07
CA LYS A 166 15.48 7.59 14.65
C LYS A 166 14.77 8.92 14.41
N LEU A 167 15.32 9.98 14.96
CA LEU A 167 14.87 11.36 14.72
C LEU A 167 16.05 12.17 14.17
N LYS A 168 15.97 12.55 12.90
CA LYS A 168 16.98 13.35 12.22
C LYS A 168 16.42 14.76 11.95
N VAL A 169 17.08 15.76 12.42
CA VAL A 169 16.74 17.16 12.16
C VAL A 169 17.25 17.52 10.77
N ILE A 170 16.36 17.98 9.90
CA ILE A 170 16.68 18.51 8.58
C ILE A 170 16.91 20.02 8.70
N GLU A 171 16.01 20.70 9.41
CA GLU A 171 16.07 22.13 9.64
C GLU A 171 15.44 22.45 11.00
N ASN A 172 16.07 23.36 11.73
CA ASN A 172 15.59 23.86 13.02
C ASN A 172 15.49 25.38 12.96
N LEU A 173 14.28 25.90 13.13
CA LEU A 173 13.98 27.32 13.17
C LEU A 173 13.65 27.73 14.62
N GLU A 174 13.38 29.01 14.86
CA GLU A 174 13.10 29.52 16.19
C GLU A 174 11.85 28.91 16.82
N ASP A 175 10.78 28.73 16.03
CA ASP A 175 9.44 28.28 16.45
C ASP A 175 8.94 27.03 15.73
N SER A 176 9.76 26.41 14.89
CA SER A 176 9.38 25.25 14.09
C SER A 176 10.60 24.39 13.72
N SER A 177 10.34 23.18 13.20
CA SER A 177 11.39 22.32 12.65
C SER A 177 10.86 21.41 11.56
N ARG A 178 11.77 20.97 10.68
CA ARG A 178 11.57 19.92 9.70
C ARG A 178 12.44 18.74 10.05
N VAL A 179 11.85 17.59 10.10
CA VAL A 179 12.54 16.38 10.58
C VAL A 179 12.23 15.17 9.71
N GLU A 180 13.12 14.19 9.77
CA GLU A 180 12.89 12.83 9.30
C GLU A 180 12.78 11.91 10.52
N VAL A 181 11.70 11.11 10.56
CA VAL A 181 11.45 10.15 11.64
C VAL A 181 11.36 8.76 11.04
N THR A 182 12.16 7.81 11.57
CA THR A 182 12.09 6.40 11.20
C THR A 182 11.55 5.58 12.36
N VAL A 183 10.45 4.84 12.11
CA VAL A 183 9.83 3.91 13.07
C VAL A 183 9.67 2.53 12.46
N GLN A 184 9.69 1.47 13.29
CA GLN A 184 9.55 0.07 12.87
C GLN A 184 8.20 -0.54 13.24
N GLU A 185 7.36 0.19 13.91
CA GLU A 185 6.01 -0.19 14.32
C GLU A 185 4.98 0.80 13.79
N GLY A 186 3.69 0.53 13.98
CA GLY A 186 2.61 1.37 13.46
C GLY A 186 1.44 1.42 14.44
N LYS A 187 1.62 2.03 15.60
CA LYS A 187 0.53 2.27 16.55
C LYS A 187 -0.34 3.42 16.09
N TYR A 188 -1.55 3.48 16.62
CA TYR A 188 -2.50 4.55 16.31
C TYR A 188 -1.87 5.93 16.56
N HIS A 189 -1.83 6.75 15.51
CA HIS A 189 -1.25 8.10 15.48
C HIS A 189 0.18 8.19 16.07
N GLN A 190 0.99 7.13 15.91
CA GLN A 190 2.22 6.96 16.68
C GLN A 190 3.17 8.15 16.58
N VAL A 191 3.55 8.57 15.37
CA VAL A 191 4.51 9.68 15.18
C VAL A 191 3.98 10.96 15.83
N LYS A 192 2.70 11.30 15.66
CA LYS A 192 2.06 12.46 16.26
C LYS A 192 2.12 12.40 17.79
N ARG A 193 1.70 11.28 18.36
CA ARG A 193 1.69 11.05 19.82
C ARG A 193 3.10 11.05 20.42
N MET A 194 4.11 10.58 19.68
CA MET A 194 5.51 10.65 20.13
C MET A 194 5.95 12.10 20.29
N PHE A 195 5.61 13.00 19.36
CA PHE A 195 5.91 14.43 19.51
C PHE A 195 5.04 15.08 20.58
N GLU A 196 3.77 14.73 20.71
CA GLU A 196 2.89 15.22 21.77
C GLU A 196 3.41 14.87 23.17
N ALA A 197 3.94 13.66 23.36
CA ALA A 197 4.61 13.25 24.60
C ALA A 197 5.89 14.07 24.90
N ARG A 198 6.41 14.78 23.89
CA ARG A 198 7.53 15.72 24.04
C ARG A 198 7.06 17.19 24.11
N GLY A 199 5.74 17.44 24.25
CA GLY A 199 5.15 18.78 24.30
C GLY A 199 5.18 19.53 22.97
N LYS A 200 5.25 18.82 21.84
CA LYS A 200 5.32 19.34 20.48
C LYS A 200 4.19 18.79 19.63
N LYS A 201 3.85 19.48 18.54
CA LYS A 201 2.77 19.08 17.64
C LYS A 201 3.31 18.91 16.22
N VAL A 202 2.93 17.78 15.58
CA VAL A 202 3.11 17.59 14.15
C VAL A 202 2.09 18.42 13.40
N VAL A 203 2.54 19.28 12.49
CA VAL A 203 1.70 20.14 11.65
C VAL A 203 1.47 19.51 10.29
N TYR A 204 2.50 18.83 9.75
CA TYR A 204 2.43 18.09 8.50
C TYR A 204 3.18 16.77 8.64
N LEU A 205 2.63 15.69 8.04
CA LEU A 205 3.24 14.36 8.10
C LEU A 205 3.10 13.66 6.73
N LYS A 206 4.26 13.29 6.17
CA LYS A 206 4.34 12.58 4.89
C LYS A 206 5.19 11.32 5.04
N ARG A 207 4.65 10.15 4.74
CA ARG A 207 5.49 8.94 4.64
C ARG A 207 6.26 8.95 3.33
N THR A 208 7.57 8.99 3.41
CA THR A 208 8.49 9.10 2.26
C THR A 208 9.08 7.76 1.86
N SER A 209 9.06 6.75 2.75
CA SER A 209 9.59 5.43 2.46
C SER A 209 8.88 4.35 3.28
N PHE A 210 8.76 3.15 2.69
CA PHE A 210 8.29 1.94 3.34
C PHE A 210 9.33 0.84 3.11
N GLY A 211 10.02 0.42 4.17
CA GLY A 211 11.23 -0.37 4.05
C GLY A 211 12.27 0.36 3.21
N ASN A 212 12.86 -0.36 2.28
CA ASN A 212 13.83 0.19 1.34
C ASN A 212 13.20 0.84 0.10
N LEU A 213 11.87 0.88 0.00
CA LEU A 213 11.15 1.46 -1.15
C LEU A 213 10.81 2.92 -0.86
N PRO A 214 11.43 3.89 -1.55
CA PRO A 214 11.04 5.30 -1.48
C PRO A 214 9.76 5.56 -2.27
N LEU A 215 9.04 6.62 -1.89
CA LEU A 215 7.97 7.19 -2.70
C LEU A 215 8.57 7.71 -4.02
N ASP A 216 7.92 7.42 -5.13
CA ASP A 216 8.31 8.01 -6.42
C ASP A 216 8.01 9.50 -6.41
N GLU A 217 9.05 10.31 -6.64
CA GLU A 217 8.97 11.77 -6.61
C GLU A 217 8.12 12.36 -7.76
N ASN A 218 7.87 11.57 -8.80
CA ASN A 218 7.03 11.97 -9.93
C ASN A 218 5.52 11.77 -9.67
N LEU A 219 5.14 11.06 -8.61
CA LEU A 219 3.74 10.89 -8.24
C LEU A 219 3.23 12.11 -7.46
N GLU A 220 2.27 12.83 -8.01
CA GLU A 220 1.54 13.86 -7.29
C GLU A 220 0.60 13.24 -6.23
N GLU A 221 0.14 14.05 -5.26
CA GLU A 221 -0.82 13.57 -4.26
C GLU A 221 -2.13 13.12 -4.93
N GLY A 222 -2.58 11.91 -4.63
CA GLY A 222 -3.74 11.26 -5.24
C GLY A 222 -3.37 10.35 -6.42
N GLU A 223 -2.19 10.46 -6.97
CA GLU A 223 -1.73 9.57 -8.04
C GLU A 223 -1.18 8.25 -7.49
N TYR A 224 -1.21 7.25 -8.34
CA TYR A 224 -0.62 5.94 -8.07
C TYR A 224 -0.06 5.31 -9.33
N LYS A 225 0.80 4.34 -9.15
CA LYS A 225 1.36 3.49 -10.22
C LYS A 225 1.47 2.05 -9.77
N GLU A 226 1.56 1.15 -10.71
CA GLU A 226 2.00 -0.21 -10.42
C GLU A 226 3.51 -0.26 -10.17
N LEU A 227 3.92 -1.08 -9.19
CA LEU A 227 5.34 -1.32 -8.91
C LEU A 227 5.98 -2.10 -10.05
N SER A 228 7.13 -1.64 -10.51
CA SER A 228 8.02 -2.42 -11.38
C SER A 228 8.57 -3.64 -10.63
N GLU A 229 9.05 -4.63 -11.39
CA GLU A 229 9.72 -5.81 -10.81
C GLU A 229 10.91 -5.44 -9.92
N SER A 230 11.66 -4.41 -10.28
CA SER A 230 12.79 -3.90 -9.49
C SER A 230 12.33 -3.28 -8.17
N GLU A 231 11.25 -2.51 -8.15
CA GLU A 231 10.68 -1.93 -6.94
C GLU A 231 10.09 -3.01 -6.03
N LEU A 232 9.41 -3.99 -6.60
CA LEU A 232 8.88 -5.12 -5.87
C LEU A 232 10.02 -5.96 -5.23
N ALA A 233 11.12 -6.19 -5.97
CA ALA A 233 12.30 -6.86 -5.45
C ALA A 233 12.94 -6.11 -4.26
N VAL A 234 12.87 -4.77 -4.25
CA VAL A 234 13.33 -3.94 -3.11
C VAL A 234 12.48 -4.21 -1.87
N LEU A 235 11.16 -4.37 -2.00
CA LEU A 235 10.29 -4.72 -0.87
C LEU A 235 10.62 -6.09 -0.28
N TYR A 236 10.89 -7.09 -1.13
CA TYR A 236 11.24 -8.44 -0.65
C TYR A 236 12.59 -8.52 0.06
N LYS A 237 13.50 -7.55 -0.13
CA LYS A 237 14.78 -7.48 0.61
C LYS A 237 14.64 -7.07 2.08
N ASN A 238 13.43 -6.74 2.54
CA ASN A 238 13.19 -6.39 3.94
C ASN A 238 13.01 -7.62 4.86
N PHE A 239 13.00 -8.84 4.30
CA PHE A 239 12.78 -10.09 5.07
C PHE A 239 13.71 -11.20 4.62
#